data_a35ec39dafb9535075353ac1cb0a58e6
#
_entry.id   a35ec39dafb9535075353ac1cb0a58e6
#
_cell.length_a   1.000
_cell.length_b   1.000
_cell.length_c   1.000
_cell.angle_alpha   90.00
_cell.angle_beta   90.00
_cell.angle_gamma   90.00
#
_symmetry.space_group_name_H-M   'P 1'
#
loop_
_entity.id
_entity.type
_entity.pdbx_description
1 polymer ?
#
loop_
_entity_poly.entity_id
_entity_poly.type
_entity_poly.pdbx_seq_one_letter_code
_entity_poly.pdbx_strand_id
1 'polypeptide(L)'
;DDSWFADEGSIESLQAFSNIEKHGIKVSDDVCDIFDIRVKKHISEGKLYSQYNLLTTTGRPSNSFGTVNFAALPPEKRKAFIPENDSFVEFDFDAYHLRLISNLVGYDGFFSGESVHRHFSKVYGCSYDEAKQKTFQILYGGIREEHKKLSPFFSKTYDYINKKWNEINTHNLVYTDIYRRKLLFDNYEDMNRNKLFNYLIQAYETEVNIKKILDIQDYLLGKKTKLVLYGYD
;
A
#
# COMPACT_ATOMS: atom_id res chain seq x y z
N ASP A 1 24.00 -14.48 -5.39
CA ASP A 1 24.06 -13.15 -4.78
C ASP A 1 22.88 -12.35 -5.26
N ASP A 2 21.69 -12.74 -4.74
CA ASP A 2 20.41 -12.11 -5.09
C ASP A 2 20.28 -10.79 -4.30
N SER A 3 21.06 -9.78 -4.67
CA SER A 3 20.90 -8.48 -4.05
C SER A 3 19.53 -7.94 -4.47
N TRP A 4 18.75 -7.50 -3.50
CA TRP A 4 17.43 -6.90 -3.71
C TRP A 4 17.49 -5.76 -4.74
N PHE A 5 18.63 -5.09 -4.86
CA PHE A 5 18.85 -4.01 -5.83
C PHE A 5 19.11 -4.47 -7.27
N ALA A 6 19.20 -5.76 -7.53
CA ALA A 6 19.48 -6.28 -8.87
C ALA A 6 18.21 -6.64 -9.67
N ASP A 7 17.04 -6.61 -9.05
CA ASP A 7 15.79 -6.87 -9.75
C ASP A 7 15.16 -5.61 -10.36
N GLU A 8 14.39 -5.79 -11.42
CA GLU A 8 13.72 -4.70 -12.15
C GLU A 8 12.76 -3.91 -11.25
N GLY A 9 12.03 -4.60 -10.37
CA GLY A 9 11.09 -3.95 -9.46
C GLY A 9 11.76 -3.04 -8.44
N SER A 10 13.00 -3.33 -8.04
CA SER A 10 13.79 -2.48 -7.15
C SER A 10 14.24 -1.20 -7.84
N ILE A 11 14.67 -1.30 -9.11
CA ILE A 11 15.05 -0.14 -9.92
C ILE A 11 13.85 0.78 -10.14
N GLU A 12 12.70 0.21 -10.55
CA GLU A 12 11.45 0.97 -10.72
C GLU A 12 11.00 1.64 -9.42
N SER A 13 11.12 0.94 -8.28
CA SER A 13 10.80 1.50 -6.97
C SER A 13 11.66 2.72 -6.63
N LEU A 14 12.97 2.61 -6.80
CA LEU A 14 13.89 3.73 -6.56
C LEU A 14 13.58 4.91 -7.46
N GLN A 15 13.31 4.67 -8.74
CA GLN A 15 12.98 5.72 -9.70
C GLN A 15 11.67 6.43 -9.32
N ALA A 16 10.61 5.67 -9.00
CA ALA A 16 9.30 6.20 -8.64
C ALA A 16 9.38 7.12 -7.40
N PHE A 17 10.02 6.65 -6.34
CA PHE A 17 10.08 7.38 -5.08
C PHE A 17 11.09 8.52 -5.08
N SER A 18 12.24 8.39 -5.73
CA SER A 18 13.17 9.51 -5.94
C SER A 18 12.52 10.70 -6.65
N ASN A 19 11.65 10.44 -7.60
CA ASN A 19 10.88 11.49 -8.28
C ASN A 19 9.87 12.19 -7.36
N ILE A 20 9.25 11.48 -6.40
CA ILE A 20 8.35 12.08 -5.41
C ILE A 20 9.15 12.92 -4.40
N GLU A 21 10.21 12.35 -3.86
CA GLU A 21 11.04 12.96 -2.83
C GLU A 21 11.61 14.32 -3.25
N LYS A 22 12.07 14.46 -4.49
CA LYS A 22 12.68 15.70 -4.99
C LYS A 22 11.72 16.89 -5.11
N HIS A 23 10.40 16.65 -5.16
CA HIS A 23 9.43 17.73 -5.35
C HIS A 23 9.07 18.43 -4.05
N GLY A 24 8.99 17.71 -2.93
CA GLY A 24 8.53 18.24 -1.65
C GLY A 24 7.09 18.77 -1.71
N ILE A 25 6.52 19.09 -0.56
CA ILE A 25 5.20 19.70 -0.41
C ILE A 25 5.37 21.11 0.10
N LYS A 26 4.78 22.09 -0.60
CA LYS A 26 4.75 23.47 -0.15
C LYS A 26 4.01 23.59 1.17
N VAL A 27 4.55 24.36 2.10
CA VAL A 27 3.97 24.60 3.43
C VAL A 27 3.67 26.08 3.62
N SER A 28 2.64 26.37 4.43
CA SER A 28 2.28 27.76 4.81
C SER A 28 3.33 28.35 5.74
N ASP A 29 3.34 29.68 5.83
CA ASP A 29 4.24 30.42 6.75
C ASP A 29 3.94 30.09 8.22
N ASP A 30 2.69 29.70 8.54
CA ASP A 30 2.23 29.29 9.88
C ASP A 30 2.73 27.89 10.29
N VAL A 31 3.49 27.21 9.44
CA VAL A 31 3.99 25.85 9.70
C VAL A 31 4.75 25.73 11.01
N CYS A 32 5.36 26.84 11.46
CA CYS A 32 6.10 26.90 12.71
C CYS A 32 5.26 26.64 13.96
N ASP A 33 3.98 26.94 13.91
CA ASP A 33 3.04 26.73 15.02
C ASP A 33 2.40 25.36 14.98
N ILE A 34 2.40 24.72 13.81
CA ILE A 34 1.75 23.45 13.55
C ILE A 34 2.70 22.26 13.76
N PHE A 35 3.96 22.42 13.37
CA PHE A 35 4.96 21.36 13.45
C PHE A 35 6.01 21.63 14.55
N ASP A 36 6.46 20.53 15.16
CA ASP A 36 7.58 20.60 16.11
C ASP A 36 8.93 20.85 15.41
N ILE A 37 9.96 21.15 16.22
CA ILE A 37 11.30 21.47 15.73
C ILE A 37 11.93 20.34 14.90
N ARG A 38 11.52 19.09 15.13
CA ARG A 38 12.04 17.92 14.40
C ARG A 38 11.57 17.91 12.95
N VAL A 39 10.36 18.42 12.70
CA VAL A 39 9.81 18.54 11.35
C VAL A 39 10.41 19.75 10.63
N LYS A 40 10.60 20.86 11.33
CA LYS A 40 11.13 22.12 10.77
C LYS A 40 12.49 21.97 10.07
N LYS A 41 13.34 21.10 10.58
CA LYS A 41 14.66 20.83 9.96
C LYS A 41 14.58 20.20 8.55
N HIS A 42 13.42 19.67 8.17
CA HIS A 42 13.17 19.09 6.84
C HIS A 42 12.48 20.06 5.88
N ILE A 43 12.30 21.32 6.30
CA ILE A 43 11.75 22.38 5.46
C ILE A 43 12.92 23.10 4.79
N SER A 44 12.88 23.21 3.49
CA SER A 44 13.82 23.98 2.68
C SER A 44 13.06 24.74 1.60
N GLU A 45 13.36 26.03 1.43
CA GLU A 45 12.71 26.88 0.42
C GLU A 45 11.17 26.86 0.46
N GLY A 46 10.60 26.83 1.69
CA GLY A 46 9.15 26.77 1.88
C GLY A 46 8.49 25.45 1.51
N LYS A 47 9.28 24.39 1.35
CA LYS A 47 8.78 23.03 1.10
C LYS A 47 9.26 22.07 2.18
N LEU A 48 8.38 21.14 2.51
CA LEU A 48 8.65 20.01 3.39
C LEU A 48 8.98 18.78 2.54
N TYR A 49 10.15 18.20 2.80
CA TYR A 49 10.62 17.00 2.10
C TYR A 49 10.47 15.78 3.00
N SER A 50 10.14 14.65 2.39
CA SER A 50 10.11 13.34 3.02
C SER A 50 11.09 12.41 2.32
N GLN A 51 11.47 11.34 3.02
CA GLN A 51 12.25 10.24 2.46
C GLN A 51 11.48 8.93 2.68
N TYR A 52 11.51 8.07 1.68
CA TYR A 52 10.90 6.76 1.74
C TYR A 52 11.95 5.68 1.88
N ASN A 53 11.82 4.88 2.94
CA ASN A 53 12.59 3.65 3.07
C ASN A 53 11.88 2.54 2.29
N LEU A 54 12.52 2.06 1.23
CA LEU A 54 12.03 0.98 0.39
C LEU A 54 12.56 -0.39 0.81
N LEU A 55 13.55 -0.42 1.72
CA LEU A 55 14.18 -1.64 2.23
C LEU A 55 13.38 -2.23 3.40
N THR A 56 12.12 -2.52 3.14
CA THR A 56 11.22 -3.19 4.09
C THR A 56 10.95 -4.62 3.62
N THR A 57 10.56 -5.50 4.52
CA THR A 57 10.28 -6.93 4.20
C THR A 57 9.32 -7.11 3.02
N THR A 58 8.33 -6.25 2.89
CA THR A 58 7.32 -6.30 1.82
C THR A 58 7.60 -5.32 0.68
N GLY A 59 8.65 -4.51 0.78
CA GLY A 59 8.90 -3.38 -0.12
C GLY A 59 7.93 -2.22 0.07
N ARG A 60 6.94 -2.31 0.97
CA ARG A 60 6.01 -1.22 1.26
C ARG A 60 6.81 -0.04 1.80
N PRO A 61 6.78 1.13 1.13
CA PRO A 61 7.59 2.25 1.55
C PRO A 61 7.16 2.73 2.94
N SER A 62 8.14 3.07 3.75
CA SER A 62 7.90 3.71 5.04
C SER A 62 8.67 5.01 5.11
N ASN A 63 8.17 6.00 5.85
CA ASN A 63 8.94 7.21 6.10
C ASN A 63 10.00 6.91 7.16
N SER A 64 11.25 7.16 6.83
CA SER A 64 12.40 6.81 7.66
C SER A 64 13.26 8.02 8.01
N PHE A 65 14.32 7.77 8.75
CA PHE A 65 15.41 8.73 9.03
C PHE A 65 14.98 10.01 9.73
N GLY A 66 13.91 9.95 10.55
CA GLY A 66 13.41 11.10 11.29
C GLY A 66 12.72 12.14 10.43
N THR A 67 12.35 11.78 9.19
CA THR A 67 11.53 12.61 8.32
C THR A 67 10.05 12.50 8.67
N VAL A 68 9.22 13.30 8.00
CA VAL A 68 7.79 13.35 8.27
C VAL A 68 7.10 12.11 7.73
N ASN A 69 6.42 11.40 8.59
CA ASN A 69 5.48 10.38 8.14
C ASN A 69 4.15 11.05 7.78
N PHE A 70 3.96 11.35 6.50
CA PHE A 70 2.76 12.02 6.02
C PHE A 70 1.48 11.20 6.24
N ALA A 71 1.55 9.89 6.11
CA ALA A 71 0.39 9.01 6.33
C ALA A 71 -0.11 9.07 7.78
N ALA A 72 0.82 9.23 8.74
CA ALA A 72 0.50 9.32 10.16
C ALA A 72 0.21 10.75 10.65
N LEU A 73 0.26 11.77 9.79
CA LEU A 73 -0.05 13.14 10.20
C LEU A 73 -1.54 13.31 10.48
N PRO A 74 -1.90 13.83 11.66
CA PRO A 74 -3.28 14.19 11.95
C PRO A 74 -3.85 15.20 10.95
N PRO A 75 -5.17 15.17 10.66
CA PRO A 75 -5.79 16.07 9.70
C PRO A 75 -5.56 17.56 9.97
N GLU A 76 -5.52 17.97 11.23
CA GLU A 76 -5.25 19.35 11.64
C GLU A 76 -3.84 19.82 11.24
N LYS A 77 -2.85 18.92 11.25
CA LYS A 77 -1.49 19.23 10.81
C LYS A 77 -1.36 19.28 9.29
N ARG A 78 -2.19 18.52 8.56
CA ARG A 78 -2.22 18.56 7.10
C ARG A 78 -2.68 19.92 6.54
N LYS A 79 -3.36 20.74 7.34
CA LYS A 79 -3.76 22.12 6.96
C LYS A 79 -2.56 23.04 6.68
N ALA A 80 -1.36 22.69 7.16
CA ALA A 80 -0.13 23.41 6.83
C ALA A 80 0.32 23.23 5.38
N PHE A 81 -0.19 22.20 4.68
CA PHE A 81 0.14 21.96 3.29
C PHE A 81 -0.69 22.86 2.40
N ILE A 82 -0.01 23.57 1.51
CA ILE A 82 -0.65 24.43 0.52
C ILE A 82 -0.25 23.97 -0.89
N PRO A 83 -1.17 24.03 -1.87
CA PRO A 83 -0.83 23.65 -3.23
C PRO A 83 0.17 24.63 -3.83
N GLU A 84 1.09 24.12 -4.63
CA GLU A 84 2.03 24.94 -5.40
C GLU A 84 1.32 25.60 -6.61
N ASN A 85 0.28 24.92 -7.12
CA ASN A 85 -0.60 25.42 -8.18
C ASN A 85 -1.97 25.76 -7.56
N ASP A 86 -3.05 25.52 -8.30
CA ASP A 86 -4.42 25.94 -7.90
C ASP A 86 -5.00 25.05 -6.79
N SER A 87 -4.66 23.76 -6.76
CA SER A 87 -5.26 22.79 -5.84
C SER A 87 -4.39 21.53 -5.67
N PHE A 88 -4.67 20.78 -4.58
CA PHE A 88 -4.29 19.38 -4.49
C PHE A 88 -5.34 18.50 -5.17
N VAL A 89 -4.87 17.45 -5.83
CA VAL A 89 -5.70 16.35 -6.29
C VAL A 89 -5.24 15.10 -5.55
N GLU A 90 -6.16 14.46 -4.84
CA GLU A 90 -5.96 13.19 -4.16
C GLU A 90 -6.80 12.13 -4.89
N PHE A 91 -6.22 10.96 -5.09
CA PHE A 91 -6.94 9.79 -5.59
C PHE A 91 -6.53 8.56 -4.79
N ASP A 92 -7.54 7.76 -4.50
CA ASP A 92 -7.42 6.56 -3.70
C ASP A 92 -8.15 5.40 -4.40
N PHE A 93 -7.74 4.17 -4.10
CA PHE A 93 -8.37 2.97 -4.62
C PHE A 93 -9.54 2.54 -3.72
N ASP A 94 -10.73 2.41 -4.30
CA ASP A 94 -11.87 1.84 -3.58
C ASP A 94 -11.64 0.38 -3.20
N ALA A 95 -11.63 0.08 -1.90
CA ALA A 95 -11.46 -1.25 -1.34
C ALA A 95 -10.25 -2.01 -1.94
N TYR A 96 -9.11 -1.35 -2.00
CA TYR A 96 -7.94 -1.76 -2.78
C TYR A 96 -7.52 -3.21 -2.53
N HIS A 97 -7.29 -3.59 -1.29
CA HIS A 97 -6.86 -4.96 -0.96
C HIS A 97 -7.87 -6.02 -1.41
N LEU A 98 -9.19 -5.74 -1.29
CA LEU A 98 -10.21 -6.68 -1.72
C LEU A 98 -10.21 -6.88 -3.24
N ARG A 99 -10.02 -5.79 -4.00
CA ARG A 99 -9.92 -5.85 -5.46
C ARG A 99 -8.63 -6.51 -5.91
N LEU A 100 -7.52 -6.22 -5.23
CA LEU A 100 -6.22 -6.85 -5.49
C LEU A 100 -6.29 -8.36 -5.27
N ILE A 101 -6.83 -8.80 -4.13
CA ILE A 101 -7.04 -10.22 -3.83
C ILE A 101 -7.96 -10.87 -4.87
N SER A 102 -9.07 -10.21 -5.22
CA SER A 102 -10.01 -10.66 -6.25
C SER A 102 -9.29 -11.01 -7.56
N ASN A 103 -8.40 -10.12 -8.03
CA ASN A 103 -7.58 -10.38 -9.21
C ASN A 103 -6.63 -11.56 -9.03
N LEU A 104 -5.92 -11.63 -7.90
CA LEU A 104 -4.95 -12.70 -7.61
C LEU A 104 -5.60 -14.08 -7.57
N VAL A 105 -6.83 -14.19 -7.06
CA VAL A 105 -7.53 -15.45 -6.90
C VAL A 105 -8.52 -15.75 -8.05
N GLY A 106 -8.59 -14.89 -9.06
CA GLY A 106 -9.51 -15.03 -10.18
C GLY A 106 -10.99 -15.02 -9.73
N TYR A 107 -11.34 -14.08 -8.84
CA TYR A 107 -12.74 -13.87 -8.44
C TYR A 107 -13.30 -12.63 -9.15
N ASP A 108 -14.36 -12.82 -9.92
CA ASP A 108 -15.01 -11.80 -10.77
C ASP A 108 -16.33 -11.26 -10.21
N GLY A 109 -16.67 -11.63 -8.97
CA GLY A 109 -17.95 -11.25 -8.35
C GLY A 109 -18.05 -9.78 -7.91
N PHE A 110 -16.97 -8.98 -8.00
CA PHE A 110 -17.01 -7.55 -7.72
C PHE A 110 -17.26 -6.77 -9.01
N PHE A 111 -18.52 -6.46 -9.28
CA PHE A 111 -18.89 -5.74 -10.49
C PHE A 111 -18.33 -4.33 -10.55
N SER A 112 -18.00 -3.88 -11.76
CA SER A 112 -17.61 -2.50 -12.03
C SER A 112 -18.73 -1.53 -11.60
N GLY A 113 -18.36 -0.53 -10.77
CA GLY A 113 -19.29 0.49 -10.29
C GLY A 113 -20.01 0.16 -8.98
N GLU A 114 -19.96 -1.07 -8.48
CA GLU A 114 -20.48 -1.38 -7.14
C GLU A 114 -19.35 -1.32 -6.09
N SER A 115 -19.65 -0.73 -4.93
CA SER A 115 -18.75 -0.78 -3.78
C SER A 115 -18.62 -2.22 -3.27
N VAL A 116 -17.38 -2.68 -3.12
CA VAL A 116 -17.07 -4.03 -2.61
C VAL A 116 -17.65 -4.24 -1.21
N HIS A 117 -17.63 -3.22 -0.36
CA HIS A 117 -18.21 -3.31 0.97
C HIS A 117 -19.73 -3.41 0.95
N ARG A 118 -20.39 -2.80 -0.04
CA ARG A 118 -21.85 -2.96 -0.26
C ARG A 118 -22.19 -4.36 -0.74
N HIS A 119 -21.35 -4.97 -1.57
CA HIS A 119 -21.48 -6.38 -1.94
C HIS A 119 -21.47 -7.27 -0.68
N PHE A 120 -20.48 -7.10 0.19
CA PHE A 120 -20.41 -7.88 1.43
C PHE A 120 -21.52 -7.53 2.45
N SER A 121 -22.01 -6.30 2.48
CA SER A 121 -23.20 -5.93 3.26
C SER A 121 -24.40 -6.80 2.89
N LYS A 122 -24.63 -7.04 1.59
CA LYS A 122 -25.67 -7.96 1.11
C LYS A 122 -25.40 -9.42 1.49
N VAL A 123 -24.13 -9.87 1.36
CA VAL A 123 -23.74 -11.24 1.71
C VAL A 123 -23.95 -11.53 3.19
N TYR A 124 -23.66 -10.58 4.06
CA TYR A 124 -23.78 -10.76 5.52
C TYR A 124 -25.13 -10.36 6.08
N GLY A 125 -25.97 -9.64 5.32
CA GLY A 125 -27.22 -9.08 5.82
C GLY A 125 -27.05 -8.02 6.90
N CYS A 126 -26.01 -7.19 6.81
CA CYS A 126 -25.68 -6.18 7.81
C CYS A 126 -25.35 -4.81 7.16
N SER A 127 -25.10 -3.78 7.97
CA SER A 127 -24.75 -2.45 7.49
C SER A 127 -23.41 -2.42 6.72
N TYR A 128 -23.17 -1.34 5.98
CA TYR A 128 -21.93 -1.13 5.23
C TYR A 128 -20.68 -1.17 6.14
N ASP A 129 -20.74 -0.47 7.26
CA ASP A 129 -19.60 -0.35 8.19
C ASP A 129 -19.32 -1.68 8.90
N GLU A 130 -20.36 -2.39 9.30
CA GLU A 130 -20.23 -3.74 9.88
C GLU A 130 -19.65 -4.72 8.84
N ALA A 131 -20.09 -4.64 7.60
CA ALA A 131 -19.56 -5.47 6.52
C ALA A 131 -18.09 -5.20 6.26
N LYS A 132 -17.69 -3.93 6.24
CA LYS A 132 -16.29 -3.50 6.10
C LYS A 132 -15.44 -4.09 7.23
N GLN A 133 -15.81 -3.88 8.47
CA GLN A 133 -15.08 -4.40 9.63
C GLN A 133 -15.00 -5.94 9.61
N LYS A 134 -16.11 -6.62 9.39
CA LYS A 134 -16.18 -8.08 9.36
C LYS A 134 -15.32 -8.68 8.25
N THR A 135 -15.33 -8.08 7.06
CA THR A 135 -14.52 -8.55 5.94
C THR A 135 -13.04 -8.45 6.24
N PHE A 136 -12.59 -7.33 6.79
CA PHE A 136 -11.19 -7.17 7.18
C PHE A 136 -10.79 -8.07 8.35
N GLN A 137 -11.66 -8.28 9.33
CA GLN A 137 -11.41 -9.23 10.42
C GLN A 137 -11.24 -10.66 9.89
N ILE A 138 -12.05 -11.09 8.92
CA ILE A 138 -11.92 -12.41 8.31
C ILE A 138 -10.60 -12.53 7.53
N LEU A 139 -10.27 -11.53 6.71
CA LEU A 139 -9.07 -11.56 5.88
C LEU A 139 -7.79 -11.56 6.70
N TYR A 140 -7.66 -10.63 7.62
CA TYR A 140 -6.42 -10.44 8.39
C TYR A 140 -6.36 -11.29 9.66
N GLY A 141 -7.50 -11.65 10.23
CA GLY A 141 -7.59 -12.57 11.37
C GLY A 141 -7.51 -14.05 10.99
N GLY A 142 -7.67 -14.36 9.71
CA GLY A 142 -7.60 -15.71 9.14
C GLY A 142 -8.95 -16.26 8.68
N ILE A 143 -8.94 -16.75 7.45
CA ILE A 143 -10.11 -17.38 6.84
C ILE A 143 -10.27 -18.79 7.42
N ARG A 144 -11.44 -19.09 7.98
CA ARG A 144 -11.83 -20.40 8.52
C ARG A 144 -12.81 -21.11 7.58
N GLU A 145 -13.05 -22.39 7.81
CA GLU A 145 -14.00 -23.20 7.01
C GLU A 145 -15.41 -22.59 6.94
N GLU A 146 -15.89 -22.00 8.03
CA GLU A 146 -17.18 -21.31 8.07
C GLU A 146 -17.24 -20.10 7.13
N HIS A 147 -16.12 -19.38 6.99
CA HIS A 147 -16.03 -18.20 6.14
C HIS A 147 -16.04 -18.56 4.66
N LYS A 148 -15.50 -19.72 4.28
CA LYS A 148 -15.51 -20.22 2.89
C LYS A 148 -16.93 -20.40 2.34
N LYS A 149 -17.89 -20.69 3.23
CA LYS A 149 -19.31 -20.84 2.87
C LYS A 149 -20.03 -19.51 2.64
N LEU A 150 -19.47 -18.40 3.12
CA LEU A 150 -20.09 -17.08 2.97
C LEU A 150 -19.99 -16.53 1.55
N SER A 151 -18.87 -16.80 0.87
CA SER A 151 -18.63 -16.31 -0.47
C SER A 151 -17.52 -17.12 -1.16
N PRO A 152 -17.63 -17.39 -2.48
CA PRO A 152 -16.54 -17.98 -3.26
C PRO A 152 -15.24 -17.18 -3.21
N PHE A 153 -15.31 -15.87 -2.95
CA PHE A 153 -14.15 -15.03 -2.70
C PHE A 153 -13.27 -15.56 -1.56
N PHE A 154 -13.87 -15.89 -0.42
CA PHE A 154 -13.13 -16.43 0.72
C PHE A 154 -12.59 -17.84 0.47
N SER A 155 -13.34 -18.69 -0.24
CA SER A 155 -12.85 -20.02 -0.60
C SER A 155 -11.62 -19.93 -1.49
N LYS A 156 -11.68 -19.16 -2.57
CA LYS A 156 -10.55 -18.96 -3.49
C LYS A 156 -9.35 -18.32 -2.78
N THR A 157 -9.59 -17.34 -1.90
CA THR A 157 -8.53 -16.70 -1.11
C THR A 157 -7.86 -17.68 -0.16
N TYR A 158 -8.62 -18.53 0.51
CA TYR A 158 -8.10 -19.58 1.37
C TYR A 158 -7.21 -20.57 0.61
N ASP A 159 -7.65 -21.01 -0.56
CA ASP A 159 -6.88 -21.93 -1.40
C ASP A 159 -5.57 -21.30 -1.89
N TYR A 160 -5.62 -20.01 -2.25
CA TYR A 160 -4.43 -19.24 -2.59
C TYR A 160 -3.43 -19.14 -1.43
N ILE A 161 -3.91 -18.83 -0.22
CA ILE A 161 -3.07 -18.77 1.00
C ILE A 161 -2.40 -20.13 1.25
N ASN A 162 -3.15 -21.23 1.14
CA ASN A 162 -2.61 -22.57 1.35
C ASN A 162 -1.55 -22.94 0.29
N LYS A 163 -1.77 -22.57 -0.96
CA LYS A 163 -0.78 -22.74 -2.02
C LYS A 163 0.53 -22.03 -1.66
N LYS A 164 0.47 -20.75 -1.30
CA LYS A 164 1.65 -19.96 -0.91
C LYS A 164 2.30 -20.45 0.39
N TRP A 165 1.50 -20.94 1.32
CA TRP A 165 2.00 -21.57 2.54
C TRP A 165 2.77 -22.87 2.25
N ASN A 166 2.30 -23.67 1.31
CA ASN A 166 3.03 -24.88 0.89
C ASN A 166 4.33 -24.52 0.15
N GLU A 167 4.34 -23.46 -0.67
CA GLU A 167 5.56 -22.97 -1.32
C GLU A 167 6.64 -22.64 -0.28
N ILE A 168 6.32 -21.88 0.77
CA ILE A 168 7.29 -21.49 1.79
C ILE A 168 7.77 -22.69 2.62
N ASN A 169 6.87 -23.63 2.96
CA ASN A 169 7.24 -24.82 3.72
C ASN A 169 8.13 -25.79 2.92
N THR A 170 7.98 -25.79 1.59
CA THR A 170 8.76 -26.69 0.72
C THR A 170 10.12 -26.09 0.35
N HIS A 171 10.15 -24.77 0.13
CA HIS A 171 11.32 -24.11 -0.46
C HIS A 171 11.99 -23.09 0.46
N ASN A 172 11.47 -22.86 1.67
CA ASN A 172 11.89 -21.82 2.62
C ASN A 172 11.90 -20.39 2.02
N LEU A 173 11.13 -20.17 0.96
CA LEU A 173 11.02 -18.88 0.31
C LEU A 173 9.70 -18.79 -0.46
N VAL A 174 9.26 -17.56 -0.70
CA VAL A 174 8.10 -17.26 -1.51
C VAL A 174 8.39 -16.05 -2.39
N TYR A 175 7.86 -16.09 -3.59
CA TYR A 175 7.97 -14.99 -4.55
C TYR A 175 6.60 -14.35 -4.79
N THR A 176 6.62 -13.03 -5.04
CA THR A 176 5.46 -12.35 -5.61
C THR A 176 5.25 -12.81 -7.06
N ASP A 177 4.01 -12.66 -7.56
CA ASP A 177 3.68 -13.13 -8.91
C ASP A 177 3.93 -12.06 -9.99
N ILE A 178 4.07 -10.78 -9.62
CA ILE A 178 4.25 -9.65 -10.57
C ILE A 178 5.73 -9.46 -10.92
N TYR A 179 6.53 -9.04 -9.96
CA TYR A 179 7.96 -8.79 -10.15
C TYR A 179 8.86 -9.95 -9.75
N ARG A 180 8.28 -11.07 -9.29
CA ARG A 180 9.04 -12.20 -8.75
C ARG A 180 9.94 -11.81 -7.58
N ARG A 181 9.55 -10.77 -6.85
CA ARG A 181 10.28 -10.32 -5.67
C ARG A 181 10.31 -11.43 -4.64
N LYS A 182 11.51 -11.73 -4.19
CA LYS A 182 11.73 -12.66 -3.09
C LYS A 182 11.35 -12.00 -1.77
N LEU A 183 10.42 -12.59 -1.05
CA LEU A 183 10.12 -12.16 0.31
C LEU A 183 11.08 -12.85 1.28
N LEU A 184 11.91 -12.03 1.93
CA LEU A 184 12.84 -12.47 2.97
C LEU A 184 12.17 -12.30 4.32
N PHE A 185 12.25 -13.31 5.17
CA PHE A 185 11.73 -13.26 6.52
C PHE A 185 12.88 -13.51 7.49
N ASP A 186 13.08 -12.62 8.43
CA ASP A 186 14.16 -12.70 9.41
C ASP A 186 14.01 -13.92 10.34
N ASN A 187 12.75 -14.34 10.56
CA ASN A 187 12.44 -15.49 11.38
C ASN A 187 11.26 -16.28 10.81
N TYR A 188 11.57 -17.42 10.17
CA TYR A 188 10.55 -18.32 9.62
C TYR A 188 9.78 -19.08 10.72
N GLU A 189 10.36 -19.27 11.92
CA GLU A 189 9.73 -20.01 13.01
C GLU A 189 8.49 -19.32 13.53
N ASP A 190 8.46 -17.97 13.48
CA ASP A 190 7.31 -17.17 13.86
C ASP A 190 6.30 -16.95 12.72
N MET A 191 6.53 -17.54 11.54
CA MET A 191 5.65 -17.38 10.40
C MET A 191 4.40 -18.26 10.56
N ASN A 192 3.26 -17.69 10.16
CA ASN A 192 2.00 -18.41 10.03
C ASN A 192 1.27 -17.95 8.76
N ARG A 193 0.20 -18.68 8.37
CA ARG A 193 -0.57 -18.38 7.15
C ARG A 193 -1.08 -16.95 7.09
N ASN A 194 -1.56 -16.41 8.19
CA ASN A 194 -2.12 -15.06 8.23
C ASN A 194 -1.04 -14.00 8.04
N LYS A 195 0.10 -14.18 8.72
CA LYS A 195 1.26 -13.29 8.62
C LYS A 195 1.85 -13.32 7.20
N LEU A 196 1.99 -14.52 6.62
CA LEU A 196 2.42 -14.68 5.23
C LEU A 196 1.48 -13.96 4.27
N PHE A 197 0.16 -14.16 4.42
CA PHE A 197 -0.84 -13.51 3.57
C PHE A 197 -0.77 -11.99 3.67
N ASN A 198 -0.65 -11.43 4.88
CA ASN A 198 -0.52 -10.00 5.08
C ASN A 198 0.73 -9.44 4.39
N TYR A 199 1.85 -10.14 4.45
CA TYR A 199 3.07 -9.73 3.76
C TYR A 199 2.93 -9.78 2.25
N LEU A 200 2.33 -10.85 1.72
CA LEU A 200 2.06 -10.98 0.28
C LEU A 200 1.18 -9.84 -0.23
N ILE A 201 0.06 -9.53 0.45
CA ILE A 201 -0.84 -8.45 0.02
C ILE A 201 -0.14 -7.10 0.04
N GLN A 202 0.65 -6.80 1.07
CA GLN A 202 1.44 -5.56 1.11
C GLN A 202 2.49 -5.50 -0.01
N ALA A 203 3.13 -6.61 -0.34
CA ALA A 203 4.08 -6.64 -1.44
C ALA A 203 3.40 -6.44 -2.79
N TYR A 204 2.26 -7.08 -3.04
CA TYR A 204 1.47 -6.87 -4.26
C TYR A 204 0.91 -5.45 -4.38
N GLU A 205 0.40 -4.88 -3.29
CA GLU A 205 0.02 -3.47 -3.23
C GLU A 205 1.16 -2.59 -3.71
N THR A 206 2.34 -2.78 -3.15
CA THR A 206 3.53 -2.00 -3.50
C THR A 206 3.89 -2.16 -4.99
N GLU A 207 3.91 -3.37 -5.50
CA GLU A 207 4.27 -3.63 -6.91
C GLU A 207 3.28 -2.99 -7.89
N VAL A 208 1.99 -3.06 -7.61
CA VAL A 208 0.96 -2.40 -8.43
C VAL A 208 1.08 -0.88 -8.34
N ASN A 209 1.31 -0.35 -7.13
CA ASN A 209 1.42 1.09 -6.90
C ASN A 209 2.65 1.68 -7.59
N ILE A 210 3.80 0.99 -7.57
CA ILE A 210 5.00 1.44 -8.27
C ILE A 210 4.72 1.63 -9.76
N LYS A 211 4.08 0.65 -10.41
CA LYS A 211 3.69 0.77 -11.82
C LYS A 211 2.77 1.96 -12.05
N LYS A 212 1.78 2.16 -11.18
CA LYS A 212 0.86 3.31 -11.29
C LYS A 212 1.53 4.64 -11.03
N ILE A 213 2.47 4.71 -10.09
CA ILE A 213 3.27 5.93 -9.85
C ILE A 213 4.06 6.30 -11.12
N LEU A 214 4.72 5.34 -11.75
CA LEU A 214 5.46 5.57 -12.98
C LEU A 214 4.54 6.00 -14.13
N ASP A 215 3.42 5.33 -14.35
CA ASP A 215 2.40 5.72 -15.34
C ASP A 215 1.94 7.18 -15.14
N ILE A 216 1.71 7.57 -13.87
CA ILE A 216 1.29 8.93 -13.51
C ILE A 216 2.42 9.93 -13.76
N GLN A 217 3.64 9.59 -13.39
CA GLN A 217 4.80 10.46 -13.60
C GLN A 217 5.03 10.71 -15.08
N ASP A 218 4.92 9.68 -15.91
CA ASP A 218 5.03 9.80 -17.38
C ASP A 218 3.92 10.69 -17.95
N TYR A 219 2.69 10.49 -17.48
CA TYR A 219 1.56 11.35 -17.89
C TYR A 219 1.76 12.81 -17.49
N LEU A 220 2.43 13.08 -16.38
CA LEU A 220 2.70 14.43 -15.89
C LEU A 220 3.93 15.11 -16.51
N LEU A 221 4.69 14.41 -17.35
CA LEU A 221 5.84 15.00 -18.05
C LEU A 221 5.43 16.25 -18.84
N GLY A 222 6.17 17.33 -18.64
CA GLY A 222 5.90 18.62 -19.28
C GLY A 222 4.70 19.41 -18.72
N LYS A 223 3.98 18.87 -17.73
CA LYS A 223 2.87 19.55 -17.06
C LYS A 223 3.32 20.29 -15.80
N LYS A 224 2.54 21.29 -15.39
CA LYS A 224 2.76 22.02 -14.12
C LYS A 224 2.49 21.15 -12.89
N THR A 225 1.54 20.22 -13.00
CA THR A 225 1.17 19.29 -11.92
C THR A 225 2.31 18.34 -11.63
N LYS A 226 2.57 18.10 -10.34
CA LYS A 226 3.60 17.19 -9.84
C LYS A 226 2.99 16.18 -8.89
N LEU A 227 3.54 14.98 -8.88
CA LEU A 227 3.26 13.98 -7.85
C LEU A 227 4.18 14.28 -6.66
N VAL A 228 3.61 14.70 -5.55
CA VAL A 228 4.37 15.23 -4.40
C VAL A 228 4.29 14.36 -3.16
N LEU A 229 3.36 13.41 -3.13
CA LEU A 229 3.13 12.56 -1.98
C LEU A 229 2.58 11.19 -2.41
N TYR A 230 3.07 10.16 -1.77
CA TYR A 230 2.50 8.83 -1.74
C TYR A 230 2.10 8.49 -0.30
N GLY A 231 0.82 8.26 -0.07
CA GLY A 231 0.28 7.72 1.17
C GLY A 231 -0.04 6.24 1.00
N TYR A 232 0.15 5.47 2.06
CA TYR A 232 -0.28 4.08 2.15
C TYR A 232 -1.13 3.91 3.41
N ASP A 233 -2.19 3.15 3.31
CA ASP A 233 -3.09 2.83 4.43
C ASP A 233 -2.60 1.62 5.25
#